data_147cf6d640cb926c7295c37c5125d80f
#
_entry.id   147cf6d640cb926c7295c37c5125d80f
#
_cell.length_a   1.000
_cell.length_b   1.000
_cell.length_c   1.000
_cell.angle_alpha   90.00
_cell.angle_beta   90.00
_cell.angle_gamma   90.00
#
_symmetry.space_group_name_H-M   'P 1'
#
loop_
_entity.id
_entity.type
_entity.pdbx_description
1 polymer ?
#
loop_
_entity_poly.entity_id
_entity_poly.type
_entity_poly.pdbx_seq_one_letter_code
_entity_poly.pdbx_strand_id
1 'polypeptide(L)'
;MRHSRLCLSLIVTLTITGAVGENFAVAQTQAPAQTPPPAAPAPSVQPPSPALGPYKPVPISLPKTISDSSFEAFRKELADIAQKRDRAALAERVAANFFWMPETTDLADKKRPAIDNAAKALGLDAADGLGWDTIAAYAGEASAAADQQRSGVICSPAEATFEDAVADELADATQTDATDWVFPIRDGIEVRSGARQDAAVIETLGLYLVRVVPDESPANAVMSVIKVLTPSGKFGFVPLESVLPIGGEQMCYVKEPSGWKIAGFLGGEANH
;
A
#
# COMPACT_ATOMS: atom_id res chain seq x y z
N MET A 1 25.80 -39.39 -16.93
CA MET A 1 26.92 -38.71 -17.62
C MET A 1 27.08 -37.37 -16.93
N ARG A 2 27.85 -37.29 -15.97
CA ARG A 2 29.22 -36.82 -15.70
C ARG A 2 29.70 -35.73 -16.64
N HIS A 3 29.82 -34.46 -16.15
CA HIS A 3 31.07 -33.72 -16.26
C HIS A 3 31.13 -32.58 -15.23
N SER A 4 32.01 -32.85 -14.29
CA SER A 4 32.64 -31.92 -13.32
C SER A 4 33.67 -31.05 -14.05
N ARG A 5 33.82 -29.79 -13.74
CA ARG A 5 35.08 -29.04 -13.90
C ARG A 5 35.36 -28.14 -12.70
N LEU A 6 36.38 -28.54 -11.95
CA LEU A 6 37.19 -27.73 -11.05
C LEU A 6 38.07 -26.75 -11.89
N CYS A 7 38.37 -25.58 -11.32
CA CYS A 7 39.58 -24.77 -11.50
C CYS A 7 39.63 -23.82 -10.29
N LEU A 8 40.51 -23.95 -9.42
CA LEU A 8 41.96 -23.88 -9.27
C LEU A 8 42.40 -22.49 -8.79
N SER A 9 42.88 -22.45 -7.60
CA SER A 9 43.50 -21.36 -6.82
C SER A 9 44.71 -20.76 -7.56
N LEU A 10 44.96 -19.46 -7.32
CA LEU A 10 46.29 -18.90 -7.43
C LEU A 10 46.57 -17.95 -6.26
N ILE A 11 47.48 -18.39 -5.39
CA ILE A 11 48.14 -17.63 -4.32
C ILE A 11 49.36 -16.96 -4.95
N VAL A 12 49.53 -15.67 -4.79
CA VAL A 12 50.80 -14.98 -5.06
C VAL A 12 51.27 -14.28 -3.81
N THR A 13 52.26 -14.89 -3.17
CA THR A 13 53.10 -14.30 -2.15
C THR A 13 54.23 -13.50 -2.81
N LEU A 14 54.41 -12.25 -2.39
CA LEU A 14 55.60 -11.47 -2.74
C LEU A 14 56.27 -10.92 -1.45
N THR A 15 57.39 -11.52 -1.08
CA THR A 15 58.32 -11.04 -0.09
C THR A 15 59.36 -10.16 -0.76
N ILE A 16 59.64 -8.97 -0.22
CA ILE A 16 60.83 -8.19 -0.51
C ILE A 16 61.41 -7.69 0.79
N THR A 17 62.58 -8.23 1.08
CA THR A 17 63.58 -7.75 2.03
C THR A 17 64.50 -6.75 1.36
N GLY A 18 64.90 -5.72 2.05
CA GLY A 18 65.98 -4.81 1.59
C GLY A 18 66.30 -3.74 2.65
N ALA A 19 67.52 -3.78 3.12
CA ALA A 19 68.04 -3.11 4.29
C ALA A 19 68.81 -1.79 3.98
N VAL A 20 68.92 -0.99 5.02
CA VAL A 20 70.03 -0.08 5.45
C VAL A 20 70.25 1.25 4.67
N GLY A 21 70.30 2.34 5.45
CA GLY A 21 70.86 3.63 5.03
C GLY A 21 70.51 4.75 6.01
N GLU A 22 71.42 4.95 7.02
CA GLU A 22 71.37 6.07 7.96
C GLU A 22 71.59 7.42 7.23
N ASN A 23 70.85 8.46 7.62
CA ASN A 23 71.37 9.82 7.69
C ASN A 23 70.45 10.73 8.51
N PHE A 24 70.94 11.20 9.65
CA PHE A 24 70.27 12.17 10.50
C PHE A 24 70.33 13.58 9.89
N ALA A 25 69.15 14.12 9.56
CA ALA A 25 68.96 15.54 9.39
C ALA A 25 67.80 15.97 10.27
N VAL A 26 68.10 16.71 11.33
CA VAL A 26 67.11 17.32 12.23
C VAL A 26 66.48 18.50 11.48
N ALA A 27 65.33 18.29 10.89
CA ALA A 27 64.49 19.35 10.40
C ALA A 27 63.39 19.63 11.46
N GLN A 28 63.40 20.83 12.01
CA GLN A 28 62.34 21.31 12.85
C GLN A 28 61.06 21.41 12.01
N THR A 29 60.19 20.44 12.16
CA THR A 29 58.86 20.46 11.51
C THR A 29 57.92 21.32 12.34
N GLN A 30 57.57 22.49 11.80
CA GLN A 30 56.44 23.29 12.31
C GLN A 30 55.17 22.41 12.31
N ALA A 31 54.51 22.31 13.47
CA ALA A 31 53.24 21.61 13.60
C ALA A 31 52.20 22.24 12.66
N PRO A 32 51.51 21.47 11.86
CA PRO A 32 50.40 21.99 11.06
C PRO A 32 49.29 22.52 11.98
N ALA A 33 48.82 23.74 11.67
CA ALA A 33 47.67 24.35 12.32
C ALA A 33 46.47 23.37 12.27
N GLN A 34 45.99 22.95 13.43
CA GLN A 34 44.82 22.11 13.57
C GLN A 34 43.60 22.92 13.09
N THR A 35 43.02 22.52 11.96
CA THR A 35 41.70 22.99 11.54
C THR A 35 40.68 22.58 12.61
N PRO A 36 39.85 23.51 13.12
CA PRO A 36 38.85 23.15 14.11
C PRO A 36 37.90 22.08 13.52
N PRO A 37 37.49 21.08 14.33
CA PRO A 37 36.57 20.04 13.85
C PRO A 37 35.27 20.68 13.35
N PRO A 38 34.67 20.12 12.31
CA PRO A 38 33.35 20.60 11.82
C PRO A 38 32.34 20.58 12.96
N ALA A 39 31.60 21.68 13.11
CA ALA A 39 30.55 21.80 14.10
C ALA A 39 29.58 20.61 13.97
N ALA A 40 29.28 19.97 15.09
CA ALA A 40 28.28 18.89 15.13
C ALA A 40 26.96 19.39 14.51
N PRO A 41 26.29 18.57 13.67
CA PRO A 41 24.99 18.96 13.14
C PRO A 41 24.05 19.27 14.30
N ALA A 42 23.32 20.38 14.17
CA ALA A 42 22.31 20.77 15.15
C ALA A 42 21.30 19.62 15.30
N PRO A 43 20.80 19.36 16.53
CA PRO A 43 19.80 18.31 16.72
C PRO A 43 18.61 18.61 15.82
N SER A 44 18.29 17.67 14.93
CA SER A 44 17.07 17.73 14.13
C SER A 44 15.89 17.67 15.10
N VAL A 45 15.09 18.74 15.11
CA VAL A 45 13.83 18.75 15.85
C VAL A 45 12.94 17.73 15.13
N GLN A 46 12.84 16.53 15.70
CA GLN A 46 11.89 15.53 15.26
C GLN A 46 10.49 16.09 15.47
N PRO A 47 9.58 16.02 14.46
CA PRO A 47 8.20 16.43 14.68
C PRO A 47 7.62 15.61 15.84
N PRO A 48 6.74 16.21 16.66
CA PRO A 48 6.12 15.48 17.77
C PRO A 48 5.45 14.22 17.24
N SER A 49 5.71 13.09 17.89
CA SER A 49 5.03 11.83 17.54
C SER A 49 3.52 12.02 17.71
N PRO A 50 2.69 11.48 16.79
CA PRO A 50 1.25 11.58 16.87
C PRO A 50 0.72 11.14 18.24
N ALA A 51 -0.26 11.85 18.78
CA ALA A 51 -0.83 11.53 20.09
C ALA A 51 -1.45 10.14 20.08
N LEU A 52 -0.87 9.21 20.82
CA LEU A 52 -1.37 7.84 21.01
C LEU A 52 -2.25 7.80 22.27
N GLY A 53 -3.53 8.15 22.14
CA GLY A 53 -4.49 8.18 23.25
C GLY A 53 -5.92 7.91 22.79
N PRO A 54 -6.88 7.91 23.71
CA PRO A 54 -8.30 7.78 23.35
C PRO A 54 -8.72 8.84 22.35
N TYR A 55 -9.60 8.46 21.42
CA TYR A 55 -10.14 9.35 20.41
C TYR A 55 -11.65 9.19 20.26
N LYS A 56 -12.31 10.21 19.70
CA LYS A 56 -13.75 10.16 19.43
C LYS A 56 -13.99 9.19 18.25
N PRO A 57 -14.81 8.14 18.42
CA PRO A 57 -15.08 7.21 17.33
C PRO A 57 -15.83 7.91 16.18
N VAL A 58 -15.43 7.64 14.94
CA VAL A 58 -16.16 7.99 13.74
C VAL A 58 -16.99 6.79 13.30
N PRO A 59 -18.32 6.83 13.41
CA PRO A 59 -19.17 5.73 13.00
C PRO A 59 -19.08 5.47 11.51
N ILE A 60 -19.16 4.19 11.14
CA ILE A 60 -19.20 3.77 9.75
C ILE A 60 -20.47 3.00 9.42
N SER A 61 -20.87 2.99 8.16
CA SER A 61 -21.87 2.08 7.61
C SER A 61 -21.19 1.13 6.65
N LEU A 62 -21.37 -0.18 6.84
CA LEU A 62 -20.83 -1.19 5.95
C LEU A 62 -21.52 -1.11 4.57
N PRO A 63 -20.79 -1.35 3.48
CA PRO A 63 -21.34 -1.31 2.14
C PRO A 63 -22.36 -2.43 1.92
N LYS A 64 -23.39 -2.13 1.16
CA LYS A 64 -24.30 -3.17 0.62
C LYS A 64 -23.64 -3.77 -0.62
N THR A 65 -23.01 -4.93 -0.47
CA THR A 65 -22.39 -5.63 -1.58
C THR A 65 -23.40 -6.06 -2.61
N ILE A 66 -22.98 -5.98 -3.88
CA ILE A 66 -23.81 -6.38 -5.02
C ILE A 66 -23.60 -7.87 -5.30
N SER A 67 -24.72 -8.58 -5.51
CA SER A 67 -24.72 -9.95 -6.02
C SER A 67 -25.37 -9.95 -7.39
N ASP A 68 -24.56 -10.06 -8.46
CA ASP A 68 -25.01 -10.11 -9.85
C ASP A 68 -24.18 -11.17 -10.59
N SER A 69 -24.82 -12.25 -11.00
CA SER A 69 -24.14 -13.37 -11.69
C SER A 69 -23.48 -12.94 -13.01
N SER A 70 -24.02 -11.91 -13.69
CA SER A 70 -23.39 -11.36 -14.89
C SER A 70 -22.12 -10.58 -14.57
N PHE A 71 -22.04 -9.92 -13.42
CA PHE A 71 -20.82 -9.29 -12.94
C PHE A 71 -19.78 -10.32 -12.53
N GLU A 72 -20.18 -11.39 -11.88
CA GLU A 72 -19.25 -12.50 -11.54
C GLU A 72 -18.68 -13.17 -12.79
N ALA A 73 -19.52 -13.37 -13.84
CA ALA A 73 -19.04 -13.90 -15.12
C ALA A 73 -18.03 -12.94 -15.78
N PHE A 74 -18.31 -11.64 -15.75
CA PHE A 74 -17.41 -10.61 -16.26
C PHE A 74 -16.07 -10.60 -15.52
N ARG A 75 -16.07 -10.70 -14.20
CA ARG A 75 -14.83 -10.75 -13.41
C ARG A 75 -13.96 -11.97 -13.77
N LYS A 76 -14.56 -13.13 -13.99
CA LYS A 76 -13.85 -14.33 -14.45
C LYS A 76 -13.19 -14.11 -15.81
N GLU A 77 -13.95 -13.51 -16.75
CA GLU A 77 -13.41 -13.14 -18.06
C GLU A 77 -12.26 -12.14 -17.94
N LEU A 78 -12.40 -11.14 -17.06
CA LEU A 78 -11.35 -10.15 -16.81
C LEU A 78 -10.07 -10.79 -16.23
N ALA A 79 -10.21 -11.75 -15.33
CA ALA A 79 -9.08 -12.52 -14.80
C ALA A 79 -8.35 -13.31 -15.92
N ASP A 80 -9.11 -13.93 -16.83
CA ASP A 80 -8.54 -14.65 -17.98
C ASP A 80 -7.80 -13.72 -18.95
N ILE A 81 -8.35 -12.52 -19.20
CA ILE A 81 -7.73 -11.48 -20.03
C ILE A 81 -6.42 -11.01 -19.37
N ALA A 82 -6.44 -10.76 -18.06
CA ALA A 82 -5.26 -10.32 -17.32
C ALA A 82 -4.16 -11.38 -17.33
N GLN A 83 -4.50 -12.64 -17.10
CA GLN A 83 -3.55 -13.76 -17.13
C GLN A 83 -2.87 -13.89 -18.50
N LYS A 84 -3.61 -13.66 -19.59
CA LYS A 84 -3.08 -13.71 -20.97
C LYS A 84 -2.39 -12.42 -21.38
N ARG A 85 -2.50 -11.37 -20.60
CA ARG A 85 -2.05 -10.00 -20.90
C ARG A 85 -2.58 -9.51 -22.26
N ASP A 86 -3.84 -9.85 -22.56
CA ASP A 86 -4.47 -9.54 -23.84
C ASP A 86 -5.04 -8.11 -23.83
N ARG A 87 -4.21 -7.15 -24.30
CA ARG A 87 -4.58 -5.74 -24.38
C ARG A 87 -5.77 -5.50 -25.32
N ALA A 88 -5.89 -6.28 -26.40
CA ALA A 88 -7.00 -6.09 -27.36
C ALA A 88 -8.32 -6.52 -26.75
N ALA A 89 -8.37 -7.67 -26.10
CA ALA A 89 -9.54 -8.12 -25.35
C ALA A 89 -9.87 -7.16 -24.21
N LEU A 90 -8.88 -6.66 -23.47
CA LEU A 90 -9.10 -5.67 -22.42
C LEU A 90 -9.71 -4.38 -22.96
N ALA A 91 -9.27 -3.89 -24.11
CA ALA A 91 -9.82 -2.68 -24.73
C ALA A 91 -11.33 -2.76 -24.96
N GLU A 92 -11.86 -3.95 -25.28
CA GLU A 92 -13.28 -4.17 -25.42
C GLU A 92 -14.03 -4.16 -24.08
N ARG A 93 -13.33 -4.30 -22.97
CA ARG A 93 -13.89 -4.33 -21.61
C ARG A 93 -13.72 -3.01 -20.86
N VAL A 94 -13.11 -1.99 -21.46
CA VAL A 94 -12.99 -0.64 -20.89
C VAL A 94 -14.12 0.25 -21.45
N ALA A 95 -14.80 0.99 -20.57
CA ALA A 95 -15.84 1.94 -20.97
C ALA A 95 -15.21 3.15 -21.68
N ALA A 96 -15.92 3.67 -22.69
CA ALA A 96 -15.43 4.81 -23.48
C ALA A 96 -15.13 6.06 -22.63
N ASN A 97 -15.90 6.24 -21.54
CA ASN A 97 -15.76 7.36 -20.60
C ASN A 97 -14.94 6.96 -19.36
N PHE A 98 -13.92 6.13 -19.54
CA PHE A 98 -13.04 5.73 -18.44
C PHE A 98 -12.54 6.96 -17.68
N PHE A 99 -12.56 6.89 -16.33
CA PHE A 99 -12.01 7.91 -15.44
C PHE A 99 -10.83 7.35 -14.65
N TRP A 100 -9.91 8.22 -14.27
CA TRP A 100 -8.78 7.88 -13.42
C TRP A 100 -8.57 8.97 -12.37
N MET A 101 -8.74 8.61 -11.11
CA MET A 101 -8.69 9.54 -9.99
C MET A 101 -7.73 9.03 -8.92
N PRO A 102 -6.43 9.39 -9.00
CA PRO A 102 -5.49 9.08 -7.92
C PRO A 102 -5.83 9.86 -6.62
N GLU A 103 -6.42 11.01 -6.77
CA GLU A 103 -6.94 11.86 -5.69
C GLU A 103 -8.36 12.34 -6.06
N THR A 104 -8.56 13.66 -6.13
CA THR A 104 -9.87 14.27 -6.42
C THR A 104 -10.07 14.66 -7.88
N THR A 105 -9.00 14.64 -8.68
CA THR A 105 -9.03 15.10 -10.09
C THR A 105 -9.00 13.92 -11.05
N ASP A 106 -9.90 13.93 -12.05
CA ASP A 106 -9.86 12.95 -13.15
C ASP A 106 -8.69 13.26 -14.09
N LEU A 107 -7.71 12.37 -14.13
CA LEU A 107 -6.51 12.47 -14.96
C LEU A 107 -6.65 11.77 -16.32
N ALA A 108 -7.80 11.15 -16.62
CA ALA A 108 -8.02 10.51 -17.90
C ALA A 108 -8.11 11.55 -19.03
N ASP A 109 -7.25 11.41 -20.04
CA ASP A 109 -7.27 12.25 -21.24
C ASP A 109 -8.42 11.82 -22.17
N LYS A 110 -9.47 12.62 -22.25
CA LYS A 110 -10.67 12.34 -23.07
C LYS A 110 -10.40 12.33 -24.60
N LYS A 111 -9.18 12.73 -25.02
CA LYS A 111 -8.75 12.67 -26.43
C LYS A 111 -8.05 11.36 -26.77
N ARG A 112 -7.70 10.57 -25.78
CA ARG A 112 -7.04 9.26 -25.97
C ARG A 112 -8.07 8.13 -25.94
N PRO A 113 -7.77 7.00 -26.58
CA PRO A 113 -8.54 5.78 -26.38
C PRO A 113 -8.63 5.41 -24.89
N ALA A 114 -9.79 4.95 -24.46
CA ALA A 114 -10.03 4.59 -23.06
C ALA A 114 -9.04 3.55 -22.53
N ILE A 115 -8.64 2.60 -23.37
CA ILE A 115 -7.62 1.58 -23.01
C ILE A 115 -6.24 2.19 -22.71
N ASP A 116 -5.88 3.30 -23.35
CA ASP A 116 -4.60 3.96 -23.08
C ASP A 116 -4.63 4.71 -21.73
N ASN A 117 -5.77 5.27 -21.37
CA ASN A 117 -5.99 5.83 -20.03
C ASN A 117 -5.94 4.73 -18.97
N ALA A 118 -6.62 3.61 -19.19
CA ALA A 118 -6.60 2.46 -18.29
C ALA A 118 -5.19 1.87 -18.16
N ALA A 119 -4.46 1.76 -19.28
CA ALA A 119 -3.09 1.29 -19.27
C ALA A 119 -2.16 2.18 -18.44
N LYS A 120 -2.32 3.50 -18.56
CA LYS A 120 -1.57 4.46 -17.75
C LYS A 120 -1.93 4.37 -16.28
N ALA A 121 -3.23 4.37 -15.94
CA ALA A 121 -3.72 4.32 -14.57
C ALA A 121 -3.26 3.08 -13.79
N LEU A 122 -3.19 1.94 -14.50
CA LEU A 122 -2.86 0.63 -13.92
C LEU A 122 -1.41 0.19 -14.17
N GLY A 123 -0.61 0.97 -14.89
CA GLY A 123 0.77 0.60 -15.19
C GLY A 123 0.92 -0.63 -16.11
N LEU A 124 0.00 -0.84 -17.09
CA LEU A 124 0.01 -2.05 -17.93
C LEU A 124 1.25 -2.18 -18.81
N ASP A 125 1.89 -1.06 -19.14
CA ASP A 125 3.06 -1.01 -20.01
C ASP A 125 4.38 -1.13 -19.22
N ALA A 126 4.31 -1.28 -17.89
CA ALA A 126 5.48 -1.51 -17.06
C ALA A 126 6.09 -2.88 -17.32
N ALA A 127 7.43 -2.93 -17.37
CA ALA A 127 8.17 -4.14 -17.75
C ALA A 127 8.01 -5.30 -16.74
N ASP A 128 7.70 -4.99 -15.49
CA ASP A 128 7.49 -5.97 -14.41
C ASP A 128 6.14 -6.71 -14.53
N GLY A 129 5.19 -6.13 -15.28
CA GLY A 129 3.87 -6.70 -15.48
C GLY A 129 2.90 -6.54 -14.31
N LEU A 130 3.25 -5.76 -13.29
CA LEU A 130 2.43 -5.54 -12.09
C LEU A 130 1.03 -5.01 -12.43
N GLY A 131 0.88 -4.17 -13.45
CA GLY A 131 -0.44 -3.68 -13.86
C GLY A 131 -1.41 -4.79 -14.28
N TRP A 132 -0.93 -5.86 -14.90
CA TRP A 132 -1.76 -7.02 -15.22
C TRP A 132 -2.11 -7.85 -13.99
N ASP A 133 -1.18 -7.96 -13.05
CA ASP A 133 -1.41 -8.62 -11.77
C ASP A 133 -2.44 -7.84 -10.94
N THR A 134 -2.41 -6.50 -11.02
CA THR A 134 -3.42 -5.61 -10.42
C THR A 134 -4.82 -5.88 -10.98
N ILE A 135 -4.98 -5.97 -12.31
CA ILE A 135 -6.28 -6.34 -12.89
C ILE A 135 -6.75 -7.71 -12.41
N ALA A 136 -5.84 -8.69 -12.35
CA ALA A 136 -6.18 -10.03 -11.87
C ALA A 136 -6.62 -10.02 -10.40
N ALA A 137 -5.97 -9.23 -9.54
CA ALA A 137 -6.34 -9.06 -8.15
C ALA A 137 -7.75 -8.47 -8.01
N TYR A 138 -8.06 -7.37 -8.71
CA TYR A 138 -9.40 -6.77 -8.69
C TYR A 138 -10.48 -7.67 -9.30
N ALA A 139 -10.13 -8.45 -10.32
CA ALA A 139 -11.04 -9.46 -10.87
C ALA A 139 -11.35 -10.58 -9.85
N GLY A 140 -10.41 -10.88 -8.96
CA GLY A 140 -10.59 -11.84 -7.86
C GLY A 140 -11.36 -11.28 -6.66
N GLU A 141 -11.43 -9.95 -6.52
CA GLU A 141 -12.08 -9.30 -5.38
C GLU A 141 -13.60 -9.51 -5.40
N ALA A 142 -14.12 -10.10 -4.32
CA ALA A 142 -15.53 -10.50 -4.26
C ALA A 142 -16.48 -9.36 -3.86
N SER A 143 -15.97 -8.37 -3.14
CA SER A 143 -16.78 -7.26 -2.64
C SER A 143 -16.87 -6.15 -3.68
N ALA A 144 -18.10 -5.74 -4.00
CA ALA A 144 -18.34 -4.55 -4.81
C ALA A 144 -19.63 -3.85 -4.32
N ALA A 145 -19.60 -2.52 -4.31
CA ALA A 145 -20.75 -1.72 -3.90
C ALA A 145 -20.97 -0.53 -4.85
N ALA A 146 -22.18 0.06 -4.81
CA ALA A 146 -22.47 1.25 -5.58
C ALA A 146 -21.57 2.42 -5.13
N ASP A 147 -20.97 3.09 -6.10
CA ASP A 147 -20.28 4.36 -5.86
C ASP A 147 -21.30 5.44 -5.53
N GLN A 148 -21.06 6.21 -4.47
CA GLN A 148 -22.01 7.21 -4.01
C GLN A 148 -21.98 8.51 -4.84
N GLN A 149 -20.86 8.77 -5.51
CA GLN A 149 -20.65 9.97 -6.31
C GLN A 149 -21.02 9.78 -7.78
N ARG A 150 -21.04 8.50 -8.27
CA ARG A 150 -21.24 8.17 -9.69
C ARG A 150 -22.39 7.19 -9.86
N SER A 151 -23.53 7.73 -10.24
CA SER A 151 -24.74 6.90 -10.47
C SER A 151 -24.49 5.78 -11.49
N GLY A 152 -24.88 4.56 -11.15
CA GLY A 152 -24.74 3.38 -12.00
C GLY A 152 -23.34 2.77 -12.03
N VAL A 153 -22.39 3.34 -11.32
CA VAL A 153 -21.05 2.78 -11.14
C VAL A 153 -21.00 1.95 -9.86
N ILE A 154 -20.28 0.84 -9.89
CA ILE A 154 -19.92 0.05 -8.71
C ILE A 154 -18.42 -0.02 -8.62
N CYS A 155 -17.85 0.01 -7.40
CA CYS A 155 -16.42 -0.07 -7.19
C CYS A 155 -16.06 -1.26 -6.28
N SER A 156 -14.89 -1.81 -6.48
CA SER A 156 -14.35 -3.00 -5.80
C SER A 156 -12.87 -2.76 -5.44
N PRO A 157 -12.43 -3.08 -4.20
CA PRO A 157 -13.25 -3.57 -3.08
C PRO A 157 -14.32 -2.57 -2.64
N ALA A 158 -15.38 -3.07 -2.00
CA ALA A 158 -16.43 -2.23 -1.46
C ALA A 158 -15.94 -1.52 -0.18
N GLU A 159 -16.07 -0.21 -0.12
CA GLU A 159 -15.67 0.59 1.05
C GLU A 159 -16.84 0.93 1.97
N ALA A 160 -16.52 1.07 3.26
CA ALA A 160 -17.47 1.62 4.23
C ALA A 160 -17.67 3.11 4.00
N THR A 161 -18.85 3.61 4.38
CA THR A 161 -19.16 5.03 4.33
C THR A 161 -19.15 5.65 5.72
N PHE A 162 -18.68 6.86 5.80
CA PHE A 162 -18.61 7.66 7.03
C PHE A 162 -18.73 9.15 6.69
N GLU A 163 -18.88 9.99 7.70
CA GLU A 163 -18.91 11.44 7.56
C GLU A 163 -17.50 11.99 7.37
N ASP A 164 -17.15 12.43 6.17
CA ASP A 164 -15.80 12.93 5.81
C ASP A 164 -15.34 14.05 6.77
N ALA A 165 -16.19 15.04 7.05
CA ALA A 165 -15.84 16.12 7.95
C ALA A 165 -15.50 15.66 9.38
N VAL A 166 -16.12 14.58 9.86
CA VAL A 166 -15.83 14.01 11.19
C VAL A 166 -14.53 13.21 11.16
N ALA A 167 -14.24 12.57 10.03
CA ALA A 167 -12.97 11.88 9.83
C ALA A 167 -11.80 12.87 9.71
N ASP A 168 -11.99 13.99 9.01
CA ASP A 168 -11.01 15.07 8.92
C ASP A 168 -10.71 15.68 10.30
N GLU A 169 -11.76 15.97 11.10
CA GLU A 169 -11.59 16.42 12.49
C GLU A 169 -10.79 15.42 13.34
N LEU A 170 -11.02 14.11 13.14
CA LEU A 170 -10.29 13.07 13.83
C LEU A 170 -8.83 13.02 13.39
N ALA A 171 -8.55 13.10 12.10
CA ALA A 171 -7.21 13.11 11.54
C ALA A 171 -6.40 14.31 12.06
N ASP A 172 -7.00 15.51 12.05
CA ASP A 172 -6.38 16.73 12.59
C ASP A 172 -6.09 16.61 14.09
N ALA A 173 -7.06 16.13 14.88
CA ALA A 173 -6.91 15.97 16.32
C ALA A 173 -5.84 14.95 16.72
N THR A 174 -5.62 13.94 15.89
CA THR A 174 -4.67 12.85 16.14
C THR A 174 -3.37 12.99 15.35
N GLN A 175 -3.26 14.01 14.48
CA GLN A 175 -2.12 14.23 13.58
C GLN A 175 -1.83 12.97 12.73
N THR A 176 -2.87 12.45 12.10
CA THR A 176 -2.84 11.27 11.24
C THR A 176 -3.32 11.61 9.83
N ASP A 177 -3.16 10.69 8.90
CA ASP A 177 -3.76 10.72 7.58
C ASP A 177 -4.63 9.48 7.31
N ALA A 178 -5.22 9.39 6.13
CA ALA A 178 -6.12 8.29 5.77
C ALA A 178 -5.44 6.90 5.88
N THR A 179 -4.14 6.81 5.64
CA THR A 179 -3.39 5.54 5.68
C THR A 179 -3.23 4.99 7.10
N ASP A 180 -3.43 5.82 8.11
CA ASP A 180 -3.40 5.41 9.52
C ASP A 180 -4.71 4.75 9.98
N TRP A 181 -5.74 4.70 9.12
CA TRP A 181 -7.07 4.26 9.53
C TRP A 181 -7.57 3.07 8.74
N VAL A 182 -8.27 2.18 9.46
CA VAL A 182 -8.96 1.02 8.89
C VAL A 182 -10.40 0.97 9.41
N PHE A 183 -11.24 0.22 8.72
CA PHE A 183 -12.57 -0.10 9.21
C PHE A 183 -12.79 -1.61 9.35
N PRO A 184 -13.55 -2.07 10.37
CA PRO A 184 -13.89 -3.47 10.53
C PRO A 184 -14.88 -3.91 9.44
N ILE A 185 -14.68 -5.11 8.87
CA ILE A 185 -15.59 -5.67 7.86
C ILE A 185 -16.93 -6.15 8.42
N ARG A 186 -17.06 -6.21 9.75
CA ARG A 186 -18.26 -6.57 10.50
C ARG A 186 -18.17 -6.05 11.92
N ASP A 187 -19.30 -5.96 12.60
CA ASP A 187 -19.35 -5.69 14.02
C ASP A 187 -18.78 -6.86 14.85
N GLY A 188 -18.31 -6.59 16.04
CA GLY A 188 -17.92 -7.59 17.01
C GLY A 188 -16.57 -8.26 16.76
N ILE A 189 -15.59 -7.57 16.15
CA ILE A 189 -14.23 -8.09 15.99
C ILE A 189 -13.47 -8.01 17.32
N GLU A 190 -12.95 -9.16 17.78
CA GLU A 190 -12.18 -9.24 19.02
C GLU A 190 -10.81 -8.57 18.87
N VAL A 191 -10.50 -7.65 19.77
CA VAL A 191 -9.17 -7.07 19.95
C VAL A 191 -8.44 -7.85 21.03
N ARG A 192 -7.29 -8.40 20.70
CA ARG A 192 -6.50 -9.23 21.60
C ARG A 192 -5.29 -8.48 22.15
N SER A 193 -4.85 -8.84 23.34
CA SER A 193 -3.70 -8.22 24.02
C SER A 193 -2.35 -8.54 23.37
N GLY A 194 -2.30 -9.46 22.43
CA GLY A 194 -1.08 -9.91 21.73
C GLY A 194 -1.40 -10.52 20.38
N ALA A 195 -0.38 -10.70 19.55
CA ALA A 195 -0.47 -11.20 18.17
C ALA A 195 -0.87 -12.70 18.09
N ARG A 196 -0.83 -13.44 19.18
CA ARG A 196 -1.19 -14.86 19.22
C ARG A 196 -2.69 -15.06 19.28
N GLN A 197 -3.22 -16.11 18.65
CA GLN A 197 -4.65 -16.45 18.68
C GLN A 197 -5.20 -16.76 20.08
N ASP A 198 -4.36 -17.25 20.97
CA ASP A 198 -4.72 -17.56 22.36
C ASP A 198 -4.55 -16.38 23.33
N ALA A 199 -4.14 -15.20 22.85
CA ALA A 199 -4.04 -13.99 23.66
C ALA A 199 -5.43 -13.55 24.16
N ALA A 200 -5.46 -12.97 25.36
CA ALA A 200 -6.70 -12.53 25.98
C ALA A 200 -7.41 -11.45 25.12
N VAL A 201 -8.73 -11.56 25.01
CA VAL A 201 -9.58 -10.51 24.43
C VAL A 201 -9.66 -9.35 25.41
N ILE A 202 -9.29 -8.15 24.97
CA ILE A 202 -9.28 -6.93 25.81
C ILE A 202 -10.39 -5.96 25.47
N GLU A 203 -10.94 -6.06 24.24
CA GLU A 203 -12.02 -5.22 23.73
C GLU A 203 -12.66 -5.89 22.52
N THR A 204 -13.82 -5.34 22.10
CA THR A 204 -14.51 -5.74 20.88
C THR A 204 -14.78 -4.48 20.04
N LEU A 205 -14.39 -4.50 18.77
CA LEU A 205 -14.64 -3.38 17.85
C LEU A 205 -16.12 -3.33 17.47
N GLY A 206 -16.69 -2.14 17.52
CA GLY A 206 -17.93 -1.80 16.83
C GLY A 206 -17.65 -1.27 15.41
N LEU A 207 -18.70 -0.77 14.75
CA LEU A 207 -18.61 -0.17 13.41
C LEU A 207 -18.14 1.28 13.50
N TYR A 208 -16.84 1.49 13.57
CA TYR A 208 -16.17 2.79 13.58
C TYR A 208 -14.75 2.68 13.03
N LEU A 209 -14.16 3.82 12.66
CA LEU A 209 -12.77 3.87 12.23
C LEU A 209 -11.83 3.49 13.38
N VAL A 210 -10.81 2.69 13.05
CA VAL A 210 -9.83 2.17 14.01
C VAL A 210 -8.43 2.56 13.54
N ARG A 211 -7.62 3.08 14.46
CA ARG A 211 -6.27 3.52 14.13
C ARG A 211 -5.30 2.35 14.04
N VAL A 212 -4.58 2.26 12.93
CA VAL A 212 -3.43 1.35 12.79
C VAL A 212 -2.22 1.93 13.51
N VAL A 213 -1.48 1.08 14.18
CA VAL A 213 -0.25 1.47 14.85
C VAL A 213 0.88 0.65 14.26
N PRO A 214 1.94 1.29 13.75
CA PRO A 214 3.11 0.57 13.27
C PRO A 214 3.63 -0.39 14.36
N ASP A 215 3.88 -1.64 13.99
CA ASP A 215 4.51 -2.60 14.88
C ASP A 215 6.01 -2.63 14.59
N GLU A 216 6.81 -2.24 15.57
CA GLU A 216 8.27 -2.26 15.48
C GLU A 216 8.88 -3.68 15.65
N SER A 217 8.02 -4.70 15.74
CA SER A 217 8.44 -6.10 15.84
C SER A 217 9.20 -6.55 14.59
N PRO A 218 10.27 -7.34 14.72
CA PRO A 218 11.06 -7.75 13.56
C PRO A 218 10.19 -8.52 12.55
N ALA A 219 10.40 -8.23 11.27
CA ALA A 219 9.64 -8.65 10.10
C ALA A 219 9.53 -10.19 9.86
N ASN A 220 9.83 -11.02 10.82
CA ASN A 220 9.79 -12.48 10.74
C ASN A 220 8.48 -13.11 11.22
N ALA A 221 7.54 -12.32 11.72
CA ALA A 221 6.19 -12.80 12.01
C ALA A 221 5.40 -12.82 10.69
N VAL A 222 4.86 -13.96 10.32
CA VAL A 222 3.82 -14.05 9.28
C VAL A 222 2.69 -13.14 9.74
N MET A 223 2.55 -11.99 9.08
CA MET A 223 1.67 -10.90 9.48
C MET A 223 0.21 -11.27 9.20
N SER A 224 -0.35 -12.15 10.00
CA SER A 224 -1.79 -12.47 9.96
C SER A 224 -2.63 -11.55 10.88
N VAL A 225 -1.98 -10.63 11.58
CA VAL A 225 -2.61 -9.69 12.51
C VAL A 225 -2.05 -8.29 12.32
N ILE A 226 -2.85 -7.29 12.64
CA ILE A 226 -2.46 -5.88 12.63
C ILE A 226 -2.65 -5.29 14.03
N LYS A 227 -1.71 -4.43 14.45
CA LYS A 227 -1.78 -3.72 15.72
C LYS A 227 -2.65 -2.48 15.56
N VAL A 228 -3.58 -2.32 16.47
CA VAL A 228 -4.54 -1.21 16.45
C VAL A 228 -4.59 -0.47 17.78
N LEU A 229 -4.98 0.79 17.72
CA LEU A 229 -5.40 1.60 18.85
C LEU A 229 -6.92 1.77 18.77
N THR A 230 -7.65 1.36 19.81
CA THR A 230 -9.10 1.50 19.85
C THR A 230 -9.52 2.90 20.30
N PRO A 231 -10.78 3.33 20.09
CA PRO A 231 -11.28 4.61 20.58
C PRO A 231 -11.13 4.77 22.11
N SER A 232 -11.15 3.68 22.86
CA SER A 232 -10.94 3.70 24.32
C SER A 232 -9.48 3.94 24.73
N GLY A 233 -8.55 3.99 23.76
CA GLY A 233 -7.11 4.17 24.00
C GLY A 233 -6.35 2.88 24.31
N LYS A 234 -6.94 1.70 24.06
CA LYS A 234 -6.25 0.43 24.26
C LYS A 234 -5.52 -0.01 22.99
N PHE A 235 -4.29 -0.48 23.18
CA PHE A 235 -3.54 -1.16 22.13
C PHE A 235 -3.88 -2.65 22.10
N GLY A 236 -4.06 -3.19 20.92
CA GLY A 236 -4.29 -4.61 20.74
C GLY A 236 -4.09 -5.05 19.30
N PHE A 237 -4.43 -6.30 19.04
CA PHE A 237 -4.22 -6.94 17.74
C PHE A 237 -5.56 -7.49 17.23
N VAL A 238 -5.80 -7.30 15.95
CA VAL A 238 -6.94 -7.90 15.23
C VAL A 238 -6.43 -8.70 14.03
N PRO A 239 -7.16 -9.71 13.54
CA PRO A 239 -6.80 -10.39 12.30
C PRO A 239 -6.76 -9.39 11.14
N LEU A 240 -5.70 -9.47 10.30
CA LEU A 240 -5.53 -8.55 9.17
C LEU A 240 -6.72 -8.59 8.22
N GLU A 241 -7.26 -9.80 7.96
CA GLU A 241 -8.43 -10.00 7.10
C GLU A 241 -9.74 -9.49 7.67
N SER A 242 -9.76 -9.04 8.93
CA SER A 242 -10.97 -8.53 9.59
C SER A 242 -11.16 -7.02 9.47
N VAL A 243 -10.20 -6.32 8.89
CA VAL A 243 -10.23 -4.87 8.69
C VAL A 243 -9.77 -4.51 7.28
N LEU A 244 -10.25 -3.39 6.76
CA LEU A 244 -9.84 -2.85 5.47
C LEU A 244 -9.38 -1.39 5.63
N PRO A 245 -8.41 -0.92 4.85
CA PRO A 245 -8.00 0.48 4.86
C PRO A 245 -9.13 1.37 4.32
N ILE A 246 -9.15 2.64 4.73
CA ILE A 246 -9.99 3.66 4.11
C ILE A 246 -9.22 4.32 2.96
N GLY A 247 -9.95 4.81 1.95
CA GLY A 247 -9.34 5.47 0.80
C GLY A 247 -8.41 4.54 0.00
N GLY A 248 -8.69 3.23 0.03
CA GLY A 248 -7.95 2.26 -0.74
C GLY A 248 -8.20 2.41 -2.25
N GLU A 249 -7.28 1.85 -3.04
CA GLU A 249 -7.50 1.82 -4.48
C GLU A 249 -8.69 0.95 -4.86
N GLN A 250 -9.48 1.39 -5.83
CA GLN A 250 -10.65 0.66 -6.29
C GLN A 250 -10.71 0.62 -7.81
N MET A 251 -11.06 -0.54 -8.35
CA MET A 251 -11.49 -0.66 -9.74
C MET A 251 -12.99 -0.51 -9.83
N CYS A 252 -13.44 0.40 -10.66
CA CYS A 252 -14.85 0.73 -10.82
C CYS A 252 -15.42 0.18 -12.13
N TYR A 253 -16.68 -0.21 -12.11
CA TYR A 253 -17.35 -0.89 -13.21
C TYR A 253 -18.71 -0.25 -13.49
N VAL A 254 -19.16 -0.37 -14.72
CA VAL A 254 -20.49 0.07 -15.18
C VAL A 254 -21.12 -1.02 -16.03
N LYS A 255 -22.44 -1.16 -15.91
CA LYS A 255 -23.20 -2.09 -16.76
C LYS A 255 -23.80 -1.33 -17.94
N GLU A 256 -23.31 -1.60 -19.14
CA GLU A 256 -23.81 -1.08 -20.40
C GLU A 256 -24.73 -2.09 -21.10
N PRO A 257 -25.48 -1.72 -22.16
CA PRO A 257 -26.27 -2.68 -22.94
C PRO A 257 -25.43 -3.83 -23.52
N SER A 258 -24.17 -3.61 -23.79
CA SER A 258 -23.19 -4.59 -24.28
C SER A 258 -22.61 -5.49 -23.18
N GLY A 259 -22.94 -5.25 -21.92
CA GLY A 259 -22.40 -5.96 -20.75
C GLY A 259 -21.61 -5.06 -19.81
N TRP A 260 -20.92 -5.69 -18.87
CA TRP A 260 -20.07 -4.98 -17.90
C TRP A 260 -18.80 -4.43 -18.54
N LYS A 261 -18.37 -3.27 -18.09
CA LYS A 261 -17.13 -2.58 -18.48
C LYS A 261 -16.40 -2.07 -17.28
N ILE A 262 -15.07 -1.95 -17.37
CA ILE A 262 -14.27 -1.18 -16.43
C ILE A 262 -14.56 0.31 -16.69
N ALA A 263 -15.18 0.98 -15.71
CA ALA A 263 -15.55 2.38 -15.80
C ALA A 263 -14.42 3.33 -15.40
N GLY A 264 -13.56 2.90 -14.49
CA GLY A 264 -12.49 3.74 -14.00
C GLY A 264 -11.62 3.08 -12.93
N PHE A 265 -10.67 3.87 -12.45
CA PHE A 265 -9.78 3.50 -11.37
C PHE A 265 -9.66 4.67 -10.37
N LEU A 266 -9.88 4.37 -9.11
CA LEU A 266 -9.65 5.27 -7.99
C LEU A 266 -8.33 4.84 -7.34
N GLY A 267 -7.37 5.76 -7.21
CA GLY A 267 -6.03 5.47 -6.73
C GLY A 267 -4.99 5.44 -7.83
N GLY A 268 -3.83 4.84 -7.53
CA GLY A 268 -2.64 4.87 -8.38
C GLY A 268 -1.84 6.17 -8.25
N GLU A 269 -0.58 6.12 -8.67
CA GLU A 269 0.27 7.31 -8.66
C GLU A 269 0.16 8.11 -9.96
N ALA A 270 0.04 9.43 -9.86
CA ALA A 270 -0.06 10.34 -11.01
C ALA A 270 1.20 10.35 -11.92
N ASN A 271 2.30 9.74 -11.50
CA ASN A 271 3.65 9.88 -12.08
C ASN A 271 4.20 8.63 -12.78
N HIS A 272 3.34 7.77 -13.32
CA HIS A 272 3.80 6.67 -14.18
C HIS A 272 4.01 7.07 -15.62
#